data_3f9c646de75f7c90a53f2e3700e74086
#
_entry.id   3f9c646de75f7c90a53f2e3700e74086
#
_cell.length_a   1.000
_cell.length_b   1.000
_cell.length_c   1.000
_cell.angle_alpha   90.00
_cell.angle_beta   90.00
_cell.angle_gamma   90.00
#
_symmetry.space_group_name_H-M   'P 1'
#
loop_
_entity.id
_entity.type
_entity.pdbx_description
1 polymer ?
#
loop_
_entity_poly.entity_id
_entity_poly.type
_entity_poly.pdbx_seq_one_letter_code
_entity_poly.pdbx_strand_id
1 'polypeptide(L)' 'MRLQAVYLEWDDSEFHDTGWAAYDPRRKSMLVKTMGWLVGENARELTIASSCDMGEPPQWGAQFSIPKSAIRKRRRVTLP' A
#
# COMPACT_ATOMS: atom_id res chain seq x y z
N MET A 1 16.91 6.50 12.80
CA MET A 1 15.66 5.89 12.36
C MET A 1 15.93 4.58 11.65
N ARG A 2 15.12 3.58 11.94
CA ARG A 2 15.28 2.26 11.34
C ARG A 2 14.32 2.10 10.19
N LEU A 3 14.83 1.90 8.99
CA LEU A 3 14.00 1.65 7.82
C LEU A 3 13.47 0.22 7.82
N GLN A 4 12.23 0.07 7.41
CA GLN A 4 11.61 -1.23 7.24
C GLN A 4 10.95 -1.30 5.88
N ALA A 5 11.27 -2.35 5.12
CA ALA A 5 10.61 -2.64 3.86
C ALA A 5 9.49 -3.65 4.11
N VAL A 6 8.39 -3.50 3.40
CA VAL A 6 7.24 -4.40 3.50
C VAL A 6 6.78 -4.83 2.11
N TYR A 7 6.28 -6.05 2.04
CA TYR A 7 5.58 -6.59 0.89
C TYR A 7 4.11 -6.76 1.27
N LEU A 8 3.24 -6.32 0.38
CA LEU A 8 1.80 -6.37 0.61
C LEU A 8 1.07 -6.97 -0.59
N GLU A 9 0.06 -7.79 -0.29
CA GLU A 9 -0.97 -8.16 -1.26
C GLU A 9 -2.27 -7.58 -0.76
N TRP A 10 -2.93 -6.82 -1.60
CA TRP A 10 -4.14 -6.12 -1.21
C TRP A 10 -5.17 -6.10 -2.32
N ASP A 11 -6.41 -5.97 -1.92
CA ASP A 11 -7.56 -6.01 -2.81
C ASP A 11 -7.96 -4.60 -3.19
N ASP A 12 -7.83 -4.29 -4.48
CA ASP A 12 -8.16 -2.98 -5.04
C ASP A 12 -9.60 -2.92 -5.55
N SER A 13 -10.45 -3.82 -5.10
CA SER A 13 -11.85 -3.88 -5.55
C SER A 13 -12.66 -2.64 -5.21
N GLU A 14 -12.20 -1.81 -4.26
CA GLU A 14 -12.87 -0.58 -3.90
C GLU A 14 -12.49 0.59 -4.82
N PHE A 15 -11.48 0.42 -5.66
CA PHE A 15 -11.06 1.42 -6.63
C PHE A 15 -11.87 1.22 -7.90
N HIS A 16 -13.06 1.78 -7.90
CA HIS A 16 -13.89 1.79 -9.09
C HIS A 16 -13.61 3.02 -9.92
N ASP A 17 -13.65 2.87 -11.23
CA ASP A 17 -13.70 3.99 -12.13
C ASP A 17 -14.80 4.94 -11.67
N THR A 18 -14.51 6.23 -11.64
CA THR A 18 -15.47 7.24 -11.21
C THR A 18 -16.59 7.46 -12.23
N GLY A 19 -16.62 6.71 -13.33
CA GLY A 19 -17.64 6.78 -14.36
C GLY A 19 -18.93 6.07 -13.95
N TRP A 20 -20.02 6.46 -14.57
CA TRP A 20 -21.30 5.80 -14.39
C TRP A 20 -21.30 4.47 -15.13
N ALA A 21 -21.57 3.38 -14.39
CA ALA A 21 -21.63 2.04 -14.97
C ALA A 21 -22.68 1.20 -14.28
N ALA A 22 -23.24 0.23 -15.02
CA ALA A 22 -24.13 -0.73 -14.41
C ALA A 22 -23.35 -1.67 -13.50
N TYR A 23 -24.01 -2.18 -12.47
CA TYR A 23 -23.42 -3.18 -11.57
C TYR A 23 -23.14 -4.46 -12.37
N ASP A 24 -21.91 -4.97 -12.26
CA ASP A 24 -21.51 -6.22 -12.87
C ASP A 24 -21.15 -7.23 -11.76
N PRO A 25 -22.00 -8.25 -11.52
CA PRO A 25 -21.73 -9.24 -10.47
C PRO A 25 -20.55 -10.18 -10.82
N ARG A 26 -20.09 -10.18 -12.07
CA ARG A 26 -18.94 -10.99 -12.49
C ARG A 26 -17.61 -10.26 -12.29
N ARG A 27 -17.67 -9.00 -11.88
CA ARG A 27 -16.47 -8.22 -11.64
C ARG A 27 -15.62 -8.86 -10.54
N LYS A 28 -14.39 -9.21 -10.87
CA LYS A 28 -13.46 -9.82 -9.93
C LYS A 28 -12.67 -8.74 -9.19
N SER A 29 -12.36 -9.02 -7.94
CA SER A 29 -11.42 -8.22 -7.18
C SER A 29 -10.07 -8.23 -7.87
N MET A 30 -9.37 -7.09 -7.84
CA MET A 30 -8.02 -6.98 -8.35
C MET A 30 -7.04 -7.13 -7.19
N LEU A 31 -6.30 -8.23 -7.17
CA LEU A 31 -5.25 -8.42 -6.17
C LEU A 31 -3.99 -7.73 -6.66
N VAL A 32 -3.53 -6.74 -5.92
CA VAL A 32 -2.34 -5.96 -6.22
C VAL A 32 -1.22 -6.40 -5.28
N LYS A 33 -0.02 -6.56 -5.85
CA LYS A 33 1.19 -6.87 -5.09
C LYS A 33 2.08 -5.64 -5.08
N THR A 34 2.45 -5.19 -3.88
CA THR A 34 3.19 -3.95 -3.72
C THR A 34 4.32 -4.15 -2.72
N MET A 35 5.44 -3.50 -2.98
CA MET A 35 6.57 -3.51 -2.06
C MET A 35 7.09 -2.08 -1.91
N GLY A 36 7.45 -1.69 -0.69
CA GLY A 36 7.96 -0.36 -0.43
C GLY A 36 8.48 -0.20 0.99
N TRP A 37 8.96 1.00 1.27
CA TRP A 37 9.40 1.38 2.61
C TRP A 37 8.18 1.71 3.46
N LEU A 38 8.14 1.19 4.69
CA LEU A 38 7.06 1.53 5.61
C LEU A 38 7.29 2.94 6.14
N VAL A 39 6.37 3.85 5.79
CA VAL A 39 6.38 5.22 6.28
C VAL A 39 5.73 5.30 7.66
N GLY A 40 4.57 4.67 7.79
CA GLY A 40 3.82 4.63 9.03
C GLY A 40 2.49 3.94 8.85
N GLU A 41 1.79 3.78 9.97
CA GLU A 41 0.47 3.18 9.94
C GLU A 41 -0.37 3.68 11.10
N ASN A 42 -1.67 3.64 10.92
CA ASN A 42 -2.64 3.91 11.99
C ASN A 42 -3.69 2.79 11.99
N ALA A 43 -4.79 2.97 12.71
CA ALA A 43 -5.82 1.94 12.80
C ALA A 43 -6.50 1.63 11.46
N ARG A 44 -6.46 2.57 10.51
CA ARG A 44 -7.21 2.47 9.25
C ARG A 44 -6.36 2.16 8.04
N GLU A 45 -5.13 2.66 8.00
CA GLU A 45 -4.32 2.58 6.81
C GLU A 45 -2.85 2.37 7.11
N LEU A 46 -2.13 1.87 6.12
CA LEU A 46 -0.70 1.69 6.12
C LEU A 46 -0.14 2.49 4.96
N THR A 47 0.89 3.31 5.24
CA THR A 47 1.52 4.15 4.22
C THR A 47 2.90 3.63 3.89
N ILE A 48 3.16 3.48 2.60
CA ILE A 48 4.47 3.07 2.08
C ILE A 48 5.00 4.12 1.13
N ALA A 49 6.29 4.05 0.85
CA ALA A 49 6.93 4.93 -0.13
C ALA A 49 7.89 4.14 -1.00
N SER A 50 8.09 4.59 -2.23
CA SER A 50 9.03 3.96 -3.14
C SER A 50 10.48 4.34 -2.84
N SER A 51 10.69 5.48 -2.21
CA SER A 51 12.03 6.02 -1.94
C SER A 51 12.08 6.74 -0.60
N CYS A 52 13.26 6.81 -0.03
CA CYS A 52 13.49 7.55 1.20
C CYS A 52 14.81 8.30 1.12
N ASP A 53 14.76 9.61 1.43
CA ASP A 53 15.95 10.40 1.68
C ASP A 53 16.21 10.41 3.19
N MET A 54 17.34 9.88 3.61
CA MET A 54 17.70 9.68 5.01
C MET A 54 18.19 10.93 5.72
N GLY A 55 17.84 12.12 5.23
CA GLY A 55 18.17 13.38 5.89
C GLY A 55 17.43 13.57 7.21
N GLU A 56 17.63 14.74 7.81
CA GLU A 56 16.97 15.13 9.08
C GLU A 56 16.06 16.35 8.83
N PRO A 57 14.73 16.19 8.85
CA PRO A 57 13.98 14.92 8.95
C PRO A 57 14.01 14.12 7.66
N PRO A 58 13.73 12.81 7.73
CA PRO A 58 13.67 12.00 6.51
C PRO A 58 12.52 12.43 5.59
N GLN A 59 12.75 12.30 4.29
CA GLN A 59 11.78 12.64 3.27
C GLN A 59 11.39 11.38 2.52
N TRP A 60 10.10 11.23 2.22
CA TRP A 60 9.58 10.03 1.58
C TRP A 60 9.05 10.38 0.20
N GLY A 61 9.54 9.67 -0.81
CA GLY A 61 9.11 9.87 -2.20
C GLY A 61 8.04 8.89 -2.62
N ALA A 62 7.05 9.40 -3.37
CA ALA A 62 5.94 8.60 -3.89
C ALA A 62 5.21 7.83 -2.78
N GLN A 63 4.70 8.56 -1.81
CA GLN A 63 3.91 7.98 -0.72
C GLN A 63 2.56 7.46 -1.21
N PHE A 64 2.13 6.35 -0.61
CA PHE A 64 0.92 5.68 -1.03
C PHE A 64 0.29 5.00 0.19
N SER A 65 -0.98 5.28 0.44
CA SER A 65 -1.69 4.73 1.60
C SER A 65 -2.68 3.67 1.17
N ILE A 66 -2.67 2.54 1.87
CA ILE A 66 -3.53 1.40 1.59
C ILE A 66 -4.42 1.16 2.79
N PRO A 67 -5.75 1.06 2.59
CA PRO A 67 -6.66 0.72 3.68
C PRO A 67 -6.30 -0.65 4.26
N LYS A 68 -6.17 -0.74 5.58
CA LYS A 68 -5.84 -2.01 6.24
C LYS A 68 -6.88 -3.08 5.97
N SER A 69 -8.15 -2.70 5.81
CA SER A 69 -9.22 -3.63 5.47
C SER A 69 -9.01 -4.31 4.12
N ALA A 70 -8.26 -3.69 3.22
CA ALA A 70 -7.98 -4.24 1.90
C ALA A 70 -6.76 -5.18 1.88
N ILE A 71 -5.91 -5.13 2.92
CA ILE A 71 -4.68 -5.92 2.95
C ILE A 71 -5.00 -7.38 3.24
N ARG A 72 -4.55 -8.27 2.36
CA ARG A 72 -4.74 -9.72 2.47
C ARG A 72 -3.50 -10.44 2.97
N LYS A 73 -2.33 -9.89 2.69
CA LYS A 73 -1.06 -10.47 3.10
C LYS A 73 -0.05 -9.36 3.36
N ARG A 74 0.71 -9.50 4.43
CA ARG A 74 1.75 -8.56 4.82
C ARG A 74 2.99 -9.34 5.23
N ARG A 75 4.14 -8.99 4.67
CA ARG A 75 5.43 -9.59 5.00
C ARG A 75 6.48 -8.51 5.21
N ARG A 76 7.28 -8.68 6.23
CA ARG A 76 8.49 -7.88 6.38
C ARG A 76 9.53 -8.37 5.37
N VAL A 77 10.16 -7.45 4.66
CA VAL A 77 11.24 -7.78 3.74
C VAL A 77 12.56 -7.59 4.48
N THR A 78 13.35 -8.67 4.53
CA THR A 78 14.68 -8.63 5.13
C THR A 78 15.67 -8.13 4.08
N LEU A 79 16.39 -7.05 4.42
CA LEU A 79 17.40 -6.48 3.54
C LEU A 79 18.77 -7.08 3.85
N PRO A 80 19.65 -7.20 2.83
CA PRO A 80 21.03 -7.68 3.04
C PRO A 80 21.88 -6.72 3.86
#